data_6eabbaa03a0ebbe916045172193b2089
#
_entry.id   6eabbaa03a0ebbe916045172193b2089
#
_cell.length_a   1.000
_cell.length_b   1.000
_cell.length_c   1.000
_cell.angle_alpha   90.00
_cell.angle_beta   90.00
_cell.angle_gamma   90.00
#
_symmetry.space_group_name_H-M   'P 1'
#
loop_
_entity.id
_entity.type
_entity.pdbx_description
1 polymer ?
#
loop_
_entity_poly.entity_id
_entity_poly.type
_entity_poly.pdbx_seq_one_letter_code
_entity_poly.pdbx_strand_id
1 'polypeptide(L)'
;SVFIFAGLVCGLTLVMAQYGQPWSNVNLKKVALNLLRDELVLELDRGVFNEAIPKMTIYVPDAQEGQDNRGIFVADERNPADPRIIVAQQYQVMTDPASSQVALRLMNGVIHSRPQNPEEYQKISFTSYDLKLSLSASLSGAEERTPIDVIRAKLESTGWTDTNALRRLMEYYKDLAFPAASLVFCILGVPVGIVSKRSGSIGGFAVGVLVVIAYYVLNVACEFLVTTLWISPFAGAWLPNVIFTLVTILWFYRVSRQ
;
A
#
# COMPACT_ATOMS: atom_id res chain seq x y z
N SER A 1 23.14 16.59 26.02
CA SER A 1 22.76 15.15 25.88
C SER A 1 21.49 14.95 25.07
N VAL A 2 20.40 15.71 25.31
CA VAL A 2 19.11 15.55 24.59
C VAL A 2 19.26 15.77 23.07
N PHE A 3 19.99 16.79 22.64
CA PHE A 3 20.20 17.06 21.22
C PHE A 3 21.01 15.97 20.51
N ILE A 4 21.98 15.35 21.18
CA ILE A 4 22.75 14.23 20.62
C ILE A 4 21.83 13.03 20.45
N PHE A 5 21.01 12.73 21.44
CA PHE A 5 20.02 11.66 21.38
C PHE A 5 18.99 11.92 20.26
N ALA A 6 18.46 13.14 20.19
CA ALA A 6 17.53 13.55 19.12
C ALA A 6 18.15 13.38 17.72
N GLY A 7 19.40 13.80 17.55
CA GLY A 7 20.14 13.64 16.29
C GLY A 7 20.36 12.17 15.93
N LEU A 8 20.68 11.31 16.91
CA LEU A 8 20.85 9.87 16.69
C LEU A 8 19.52 9.21 16.27
N VAL A 9 18.42 9.52 16.94
CA VAL A 9 17.08 9.01 16.61
C VAL A 9 16.67 9.49 15.22
N CYS A 10 16.86 10.76 14.90
CA CYS A 10 16.57 11.30 13.59
C CYS A 10 17.41 10.62 12.49
N GLY A 11 18.71 10.42 12.72
CA GLY A 11 19.58 9.71 11.78
C GLY A 11 19.11 8.27 11.55
N LEU A 12 18.77 7.56 12.64
CA LEU A 12 18.27 6.19 12.54
C LEU A 12 16.93 6.11 11.80
N THR A 13 15.99 7.00 12.10
CA THR A 13 14.70 7.05 11.41
C THR A 13 14.85 7.41 9.94
N LEU A 14 15.80 8.27 9.59
CA LEU A 14 16.09 8.66 8.21
C LEU A 14 16.68 7.47 7.43
N VAL A 15 17.62 6.73 8.02
CA VAL A 15 18.18 5.50 7.43
C VAL A 15 17.07 4.46 7.23
N MET A 16 16.21 4.27 8.23
CA MET A 16 15.09 3.34 8.13
C MET A 16 14.07 3.75 7.07
N ALA A 17 13.77 5.05 6.94
CA ALA A 17 12.85 5.54 5.91
C ALA A 17 13.42 5.35 4.49
N GLN A 18 14.74 5.58 4.31
CA GLN A 18 15.35 5.53 2.97
C GLN A 18 15.75 4.11 2.53
N TYR A 19 16.22 3.29 3.45
CA TYR A 19 16.75 1.95 3.13
C TYR A 19 15.89 0.82 3.69
N GLY A 20 15.43 0.92 4.94
CA GLY A 20 14.68 -0.12 5.60
C GLY A 20 13.29 -0.32 4.99
N GLN A 21 12.56 0.74 4.76
CA GLN A 21 11.20 0.70 4.22
C GLN A 21 11.13 0.14 2.80
N PRO A 22 11.93 0.59 1.81
CA PRO A 22 11.92 0.00 0.48
C PRO A 22 12.40 -1.46 0.48
N TRP A 23 13.43 -1.79 1.27
CA TRP A 23 13.90 -3.17 1.42
C TRP A 23 12.82 -4.08 2.03
N SER A 24 12.14 -3.62 3.08
CA SER A 24 11.04 -4.35 3.71
C SER A 24 9.88 -4.58 2.75
N ASN A 25 9.46 -3.55 2.02
CA ASN A 25 8.35 -3.64 1.06
C ASN A 25 8.64 -4.64 -0.06
N VAL A 26 9.87 -4.65 -0.61
CA VAL A 26 10.27 -5.60 -1.65
C VAL A 26 10.30 -7.04 -1.11
N ASN A 27 10.88 -7.24 0.09
CA ASN A 27 10.99 -8.58 0.66
C ASN A 27 9.65 -9.10 1.17
N LEU A 28 8.82 -8.27 1.79
CA LEU A 28 7.46 -8.62 2.20
C LEU A 28 6.63 -9.07 0.99
N LYS A 29 6.72 -8.33 -0.12
CA LYS A 29 6.07 -8.68 -1.37
C LYS A 29 6.56 -10.03 -1.91
N LYS A 30 7.87 -10.29 -1.89
CA LYS A 30 8.43 -11.60 -2.29
C LYS A 30 7.93 -12.73 -1.40
N VAL A 31 7.96 -12.55 -0.09
CA VAL A 31 7.48 -13.57 0.86
C VAL A 31 5.99 -13.82 0.68
N ALA A 32 5.18 -12.76 0.58
CA ALA A 32 3.74 -12.89 0.35
C ALA A 32 3.44 -13.59 -0.98
N LEU A 33 4.17 -13.25 -2.06
CA LEU A 33 4.03 -13.92 -3.35
C LEU A 33 4.47 -15.39 -3.29
N ASN A 34 5.51 -15.72 -2.55
CA ASN A 34 5.94 -17.12 -2.39
C ASN A 34 4.91 -17.94 -1.60
N LEU A 35 4.36 -17.39 -0.51
CA LEU A 35 3.30 -18.07 0.26
C LEU A 35 2.05 -18.28 -0.59
N LEU A 36 1.60 -17.27 -1.31
CA LEU A 36 0.46 -17.40 -2.21
C LEU A 36 0.74 -18.31 -3.40
N ARG A 37 1.99 -18.36 -3.88
CA ARG A 37 2.41 -19.32 -4.90
C ARG A 37 2.29 -20.75 -4.40
N ASP A 38 2.80 -21.02 -3.21
CA ASP A 38 2.76 -22.39 -2.64
C ASP A 38 1.31 -22.81 -2.39
N GLU A 39 0.46 -21.90 -1.94
CA GLU A 39 -0.97 -22.14 -1.76
C GLU A 39 -1.72 -22.33 -3.09
N LEU A 40 -1.44 -21.51 -4.12
CA LEU A 40 -2.06 -21.65 -5.45
C LEU A 40 -1.52 -22.84 -6.26
N VAL A 41 -0.27 -23.24 -6.06
CA VAL A 41 0.32 -24.40 -6.76
C VAL A 41 -0.08 -25.71 -6.09
N LEU A 42 -0.29 -25.70 -4.76
CA LEU A 42 -0.61 -26.89 -3.99
C LEU A 42 -2.11 -27.14 -3.83
N GLU A 43 -2.96 -26.13 -3.89
CA GLU A 43 -4.38 -26.24 -3.57
C GLU A 43 -5.29 -25.32 -4.38
N LEU A 44 -5.37 -25.54 -5.69
CA LEU A 44 -6.68 -25.37 -6.33
C LEU A 44 -7.52 -26.56 -5.86
N ASP A 45 -8.23 -26.38 -4.73
CA ASP A 45 -9.14 -27.41 -4.24
C ASP A 45 -10.10 -27.80 -5.36
N ARG A 46 -10.09 -29.09 -5.72
CA ARG A 46 -10.94 -29.62 -6.77
C ARG A 46 -12.36 -29.78 -6.25
N GLY A 47 -13.33 -29.57 -7.13
CA GLY A 47 -14.75 -29.63 -6.77
C GLY A 47 -15.27 -28.43 -5.98
N VAL A 48 -14.43 -27.43 -5.68
CA VAL A 48 -14.78 -26.24 -4.90
C VAL A 48 -14.49 -24.96 -5.69
N PHE A 49 -15.26 -23.92 -5.43
CA PHE A 49 -14.95 -22.58 -5.95
C PHE A 49 -13.86 -21.93 -5.11
N ASN A 50 -12.72 -21.67 -5.75
CA ASN A 50 -11.58 -21.02 -5.13
C ASN A 50 -11.65 -19.49 -5.36
N GLU A 51 -11.73 -18.71 -4.29
CA GLU A 51 -11.80 -17.24 -4.30
C GLU A 51 -10.53 -16.60 -3.71
N ALA A 52 -9.39 -17.27 -3.79
CA ALA A 52 -8.11 -16.78 -3.26
C ALA A 52 -7.67 -15.43 -3.86
N ILE A 53 -8.20 -15.08 -5.04
CA ILE A 53 -7.92 -13.81 -5.71
C ILE A 53 -9.18 -12.94 -5.69
N PRO A 54 -9.12 -11.71 -5.15
CA PRO A 54 -10.27 -10.81 -5.12
C PRO A 54 -10.86 -10.56 -6.51
N LYS A 55 -12.18 -10.71 -6.62
CA LYS A 55 -12.94 -10.56 -7.88
C LYS A 55 -12.54 -11.56 -8.96
N MET A 56 -12.04 -12.72 -8.56
CA MET A 56 -11.79 -13.83 -9.45
C MET A 56 -12.20 -15.12 -8.76
N THR A 57 -13.04 -15.90 -9.41
CA THR A 57 -13.47 -17.21 -8.94
C THR A 57 -12.94 -18.29 -9.89
N ILE A 58 -12.22 -19.26 -9.36
CA ILE A 58 -11.64 -20.37 -10.11
C ILE A 58 -12.31 -21.66 -9.65
N TYR A 59 -12.78 -22.46 -10.58
CA TYR A 59 -13.32 -23.78 -10.30
C TYR A 59 -12.60 -24.83 -11.15
N VAL A 60 -12.09 -25.85 -10.48
CA VAL A 60 -11.47 -27.01 -11.10
C VAL A 60 -12.35 -28.24 -10.78
N PRO A 61 -12.89 -28.95 -11.77
CA PRO A 61 -13.68 -30.15 -11.55
C PRO A 61 -12.87 -31.23 -10.83
N ASP A 62 -13.57 -32.11 -10.10
CA ASP A 62 -12.96 -33.30 -9.51
C ASP A 62 -12.28 -34.15 -10.58
N ALA A 63 -11.05 -34.57 -10.31
CA ALA A 63 -10.32 -35.44 -11.22
C ALA A 63 -10.91 -36.85 -11.22
N GLN A 64 -11.25 -37.35 -12.39
CA GLN A 64 -11.35 -38.78 -12.60
C GLN A 64 -9.93 -39.37 -12.71
N GLU A 65 -9.70 -40.58 -12.18
CA GLU A 65 -8.39 -41.22 -12.18
C GLU A 65 -7.69 -41.12 -13.55
N GLY A 66 -6.47 -40.57 -13.57
CA GLY A 66 -5.66 -40.39 -14.78
C GLY A 66 -5.90 -39.14 -15.61
N GLN A 67 -6.67 -38.15 -15.14
CA GLN A 67 -6.98 -36.90 -15.84
C GLN A 67 -6.58 -35.68 -15.05
N ASP A 68 -5.37 -35.64 -14.54
CA ASP A 68 -4.85 -34.43 -13.90
C ASP A 68 -4.83 -33.22 -14.84
N ASN A 69 -5.31 -32.06 -14.35
CA ASN A 69 -5.33 -30.77 -15.05
C ASN A 69 -6.26 -30.67 -16.27
N ARG A 70 -7.36 -31.41 -16.30
CA ARG A 70 -8.40 -31.26 -17.32
C ARG A 70 -9.63 -30.50 -16.80
N GLY A 71 -10.00 -29.49 -17.57
CA GLY A 71 -11.14 -28.63 -17.26
C GLY A 71 -10.85 -27.57 -16.22
N ILE A 72 -11.09 -26.34 -16.56
CA ILE A 72 -11.04 -25.22 -15.62
C ILE A 72 -12.08 -24.18 -16.04
N PHE A 73 -12.75 -23.62 -15.06
CA PHE A 73 -13.63 -22.48 -15.20
C PHE A 73 -13.06 -21.30 -14.40
N VAL A 74 -12.98 -20.13 -15.01
CA VAL A 74 -12.51 -18.90 -14.37
C VAL A 74 -13.51 -17.79 -14.64
N ALA A 75 -14.09 -17.22 -13.59
CA ALA A 75 -14.83 -15.97 -13.66
C ALA A 75 -13.91 -14.82 -13.24
N ASP A 76 -13.59 -13.91 -14.16
CA ASP A 76 -12.71 -12.76 -13.93
C ASP A 76 -13.53 -11.46 -13.96
N GLU A 77 -13.83 -10.93 -12.79
CA GLU A 77 -14.56 -9.67 -12.55
C GLU A 77 -13.63 -8.52 -12.13
N ARG A 78 -12.32 -8.66 -12.31
CA ARG A 78 -11.34 -7.62 -11.93
C ARG A 78 -11.57 -6.33 -12.73
N ASN A 79 -12.02 -6.45 -13.95
CA ASN A 79 -12.46 -5.32 -14.75
C ASN A 79 -14.00 -5.24 -14.78
N PRO A 80 -14.64 -4.36 -14.00
CA PRO A 80 -16.10 -4.25 -13.98
C PRO A 80 -16.74 -3.82 -15.31
N ALA A 81 -15.94 -3.18 -16.19
CA ALA A 81 -16.41 -2.75 -17.51
C ALA A 81 -16.45 -3.90 -18.54
N ASP A 82 -15.74 -4.99 -18.25
CA ASP A 82 -15.62 -6.13 -19.14
C ASP A 82 -15.39 -7.42 -18.31
N PRO A 83 -16.45 -7.90 -17.61
CA PRO A 83 -16.38 -9.17 -16.90
C PRO A 83 -16.26 -10.33 -17.88
N ARG A 84 -15.38 -11.30 -17.56
CA ARG A 84 -15.04 -12.40 -18.46
C ARG A 84 -15.24 -13.74 -17.77
N ILE A 85 -15.81 -14.67 -18.51
CA ILE A 85 -15.88 -16.08 -18.14
C ILE A 85 -14.98 -16.85 -19.08
N ILE A 86 -14.05 -17.60 -18.55
CA ILE A 86 -13.08 -18.36 -19.33
C ILE A 86 -13.27 -19.84 -18.98
N VAL A 87 -13.45 -20.67 -20.01
CA VAL A 87 -13.54 -22.13 -19.88
C VAL A 87 -12.45 -22.75 -20.74
N ALA A 88 -11.59 -23.57 -20.16
CA ALA A 88 -10.51 -24.23 -20.89
C ALA A 88 -10.48 -25.74 -20.57
N GLN A 89 -9.97 -26.50 -21.55
CA GLN A 89 -9.86 -27.96 -21.41
C GLN A 89 -8.67 -28.39 -20.55
N GLN A 90 -7.60 -27.57 -20.54
CA GLN A 90 -6.40 -27.84 -19.77
C GLN A 90 -5.86 -26.54 -19.18
N TYR A 91 -5.17 -26.67 -18.05
CA TYR A 91 -4.50 -25.54 -17.42
C TYR A 91 -3.12 -25.92 -16.88
N GLN A 92 -2.23 -24.96 -16.81
CA GLN A 92 -0.91 -25.10 -16.23
C GLN A 92 -0.56 -23.83 -15.45
N VAL A 93 -0.16 -24.00 -14.20
CA VAL A 93 0.35 -22.86 -13.42
C VAL A 93 1.79 -22.59 -13.83
N MET A 94 2.05 -21.38 -14.30
CA MET A 94 3.38 -20.92 -14.67
C MET A 94 3.83 -19.82 -13.73
N THR A 95 5.07 -19.92 -13.28
CA THR A 95 5.69 -18.88 -12.48
C THR A 95 6.88 -18.36 -13.23
N ASP A 96 6.91 -17.07 -13.48
CA ASP A 96 8.09 -16.38 -14.00
C ASP A 96 8.97 -15.93 -12.82
N PRO A 97 10.16 -16.55 -12.65
CA PRO A 97 11.06 -16.21 -11.54
C PRO A 97 11.58 -14.76 -11.63
N ALA A 98 11.64 -14.20 -12.83
CA ALA A 98 12.20 -12.87 -13.06
C ALA A 98 11.21 -11.75 -12.72
N SER A 99 9.90 -11.96 -13.00
CA SER A 99 8.86 -10.95 -12.78
C SER A 99 8.06 -11.17 -11.48
N SER A 100 8.31 -12.28 -10.75
CA SER A 100 7.51 -12.69 -9.59
C SER A 100 6.00 -12.73 -9.88
N GLN A 101 5.63 -12.98 -11.13
CA GLN A 101 4.24 -13.08 -11.57
C GLN A 101 3.86 -14.55 -11.69
N VAL A 102 2.71 -14.88 -11.15
CA VAL A 102 2.06 -16.17 -11.37
C VAL A 102 1.10 -15.99 -12.55
N ALA A 103 1.19 -16.85 -13.54
CA ALA A 103 0.28 -16.90 -14.66
C ALA A 103 -0.36 -18.27 -14.76
N LEU A 104 -1.63 -18.29 -15.08
CA LEU A 104 -2.35 -19.50 -15.39
C LEU A 104 -2.43 -19.63 -16.91
N ARG A 105 -1.68 -20.56 -17.47
CA ARG A 105 -1.77 -20.89 -18.89
C ARG A 105 -2.94 -21.81 -19.13
N LEU A 106 -3.91 -21.32 -19.88
CA LEU A 106 -5.12 -22.01 -20.26
C LEU A 106 -4.97 -22.52 -21.70
N MET A 107 -5.32 -23.76 -21.96
CA MET A 107 -5.18 -24.38 -23.27
C MET A 107 -6.52 -24.89 -23.78
N ASN A 108 -6.77 -24.65 -25.08
CA ASN A 108 -7.97 -25.08 -25.80
C ASN A 108 -9.26 -24.63 -25.09
N GLY A 109 -9.53 -23.33 -25.13
CA GLY A 109 -10.64 -22.75 -24.40
C GLY A 109 -11.41 -21.69 -25.14
N VAL A 110 -12.38 -21.13 -24.43
CA VAL A 110 -13.25 -20.07 -24.90
C VAL A 110 -13.36 -19.00 -23.80
N ILE A 111 -13.25 -17.75 -24.22
CA ILE A 111 -13.54 -16.58 -23.41
C ILE A 111 -14.92 -16.06 -23.79
N HIS A 112 -15.78 -15.91 -22.81
CA HIS A 112 -17.06 -15.24 -22.92
C HIS A 112 -16.92 -13.88 -22.25
N SER A 113 -17.03 -12.80 -23.02
CA SER A 113 -16.97 -11.44 -22.54
C SER A 113 -18.30 -10.74 -22.75
N ARG A 114 -18.72 -9.96 -21.75
CA ARG A 114 -19.95 -9.17 -21.81
C ARG A 114 -19.61 -7.72 -21.47
N PRO A 115 -19.15 -6.94 -22.44
CA PRO A 115 -18.89 -5.51 -22.24
C PRO A 115 -20.17 -4.79 -21.76
N GLN A 116 -20.02 -3.56 -21.27
CA GLN A 116 -21.14 -2.77 -20.70
C GLN A 116 -22.34 -2.60 -21.63
N ASN A 117 -22.18 -2.82 -22.93
CA ASN A 117 -23.28 -2.88 -23.87
C ASN A 117 -23.88 -4.31 -23.90
N PRO A 118 -25.11 -4.53 -23.38
CA PRO A 118 -25.69 -5.87 -23.27
C PRO A 118 -25.87 -6.59 -24.63
N GLU A 119 -25.80 -5.87 -25.74
CA GLU A 119 -25.96 -6.41 -27.10
C GLU A 119 -24.67 -6.95 -27.71
N GLU A 120 -23.51 -6.65 -27.12
CA GLU A 120 -22.21 -7.06 -27.64
C GLU A 120 -21.63 -8.25 -26.84
N TYR A 121 -22.31 -9.39 -26.88
CA TYR A 121 -21.71 -10.63 -26.40
C TYR A 121 -20.59 -11.09 -27.33
N GLN A 122 -19.37 -11.23 -26.77
CA GLN A 122 -18.22 -11.68 -27.53
C GLN A 122 -17.79 -13.08 -27.07
N LYS A 123 -17.59 -13.97 -28.04
CA LYS A 123 -17.06 -15.32 -27.85
C LYS A 123 -15.72 -15.43 -28.57
N ILE A 124 -14.64 -15.58 -27.84
CA ILE A 124 -13.27 -15.70 -28.36
C ILE A 124 -12.75 -17.10 -28.08
N SER A 125 -12.48 -17.89 -29.11
CA SER A 125 -11.83 -19.19 -28.95
C SER A 125 -10.32 -19.02 -29.02
N PHE A 126 -9.59 -19.72 -28.16
CA PHE A 126 -8.13 -19.66 -28.09
C PHE A 126 -7.50 -21.05 -27.98
N THR A 127 -6.31 -21.21 -28.53
CA THR A 127 -5.48 -22.42 -28.35
C THR A 127 -4.64 -22.31 -27.08
N SER A 128 -4.13 -21.13 -26.78
CA SER A 128 -3.39 -20.83 -25.55
C SER A 128 -3.70 -19.40 -25.10
N TYR A 129 -3.94 -19.23 -23.80
CA TYR A 129 -4.21 -17.93 -23.19
C TYR A 129 -3.51 -17.86 -21.82
N ASP A 130 -2.62 -16.90 -21.65
CA ASP A 130 -1.92 -16.69 -20.39
C ASP A 130 -2.67 -15.67 -19.53
N LEU A 131 -3.41 -16.17 -18.57
CA LEU A 131 -4.11 -15.37 -17.58
C LEU A 131 -3.13 -14.96 -16.49
N LYS A 132 -2.72 -13.70 -16.48
CA LYS A 132 -1.86 -13.16 -15.44
C LYS A 132 -2.65 -13.03 -14.15
N LEU A 133 -2.23 -13.79 -13.15
CA LEU A 133 -2.73 -13.68 -11.79
C LEU A 133 -1.95 -12.54 -11.11
N SER A 134 -2.38 -11.30 -11.34
CA SER A 134 -1.76 -10.15 -10.70
C SER A 134 -2.19 -10.08 -9.23
N LEU A 135 -1.58 -10.95 -8.41
CA LEU A 135 -1.67 -10.84 -6.95
C LEU A 135 -1.12 -9.52 -6.44
N SER A 136 -0.30 -8.84 -7.25
CA SER A 136 0.17 -7.49 -6.96
C SER A 136 -0.95 -6.49 -6.75
N ALA A 137 -2.13 -6.65 -7.36
CA ALA A 137 -3.27 -5.77 -7.11
C ALA A 137 -3.86 -5.95 -5.69
N SER A 138 -3.83 -7.16 -5.14
CA SER A 138 -4.28 -7.44 -3.76
C SER A 138 -3.24 -7.07 -2.71
N LEU A 139 -1.97 -7.09 -3.10
CA LEU A 139 -0.83 -6.67 -2.27
C LEU A 139 -0.38 -5.23 -2.57
N SER A 140 -1.16 -4.47 -3.31
CA SER A 140 -0.87 -3.09 -3.74
C SER A 140 -0.79 -2.05 -2.60
N GLY A 141 -0.86 -2.49 -1.35
CA GLY A 141 -0.37 -1.68 -0.23
C GLY A 141 1.16 -1.46 -0.26
N ALA A 142 1.91 -2.28 -1.02
CA ALA A 142 3.35 -2.14 -1.23
C ALA A 142 3.63 -1.75 -2.69
N GLU A 143 3.10 -0.61 -3.13
CA GLU A 143 3.40 -0.08 -4.45
C GLU A 143 4.91 0.19 -4.58
N GLU A 144 5.49 -0.32 -5.66
CA GLU A 144 6.82 0.06 -6.12
C GLU A 144 6.87 1.59 -6.15
N ARG A 145 7.86 2.20 -5.46
CA ARG A 145 7.98 3.66 -5.39
C ARG A 145 8.04 4.22 -6.81
N THR A 146 6.92 4.75 -7.26
CA THR A 146 6.88 5.43 -8.55
C THR A 146 7.83 6.63 -8.48
N PRO A 147 8.78 6.79 -9.41
CA PRO A 147 9.67 7.94 -9.43
C PRO A 147 8.87 9.26 -9.38
N ILE A 148 9.38 10.23 -8.63
CA ILE A 148 8.68 11.51 -8.42
C ILE A 148 8.35 12.21 -9.75
N ASP A 149 9.22 12.05 -10.75
CA ASP A 149 9.05 12.65 -12.07
C ASP A 149 7.83 12.09 -12.80
N VAL A 150 7.55 10.78 -12.66
CA VAL A 150 6.37 10.13 -13.23
C VAL A 150 5.10 10.61 -12.53
N ILE A 151 5.14 10.77 -11.20
CA ILE A 151 3.98 11.30 -10.43
C ILE A 151 3.70 12.74 -10.85
N ARG A 152 4.73 13.57 -11.00
CA ARG A 152 4.58 14.96 -11.44
C ARG A 152 4.06 15.05 -12.87
N ALA A 153 4.63 14.30 -13.80
CA ALA A 153 4.16 14.26 -15.19
C ALA A 153 2.67 13.85 -15.27
N LYS A 154 2.26 12.89 -14.45
CA LYS A 154 0.85 12.51 -14.35
C LYS A 154 -0.02 13.63 -13.80
N LEU A 155 0.42 14.34 -12.76
CA LEU A 155 -0.31 15.47 -12.20
C LEU A 155 -0.42 16.63 -13.20
N GLU A 156 0.62 16.91 -13.96
CA GLU A 156 0.61 17.91 -15.02
C GLU A 156 -0.39 17.56 -16.13
N SER A 157 -0.44 16.28 -16.54
CA SER A 157 -1.38 15.81 -17.56
C SER A 157 -2.85 15.81 -17.09
N THR A 158 -3.11 15.65 -15.79
CA THR A 158 -4.46 15.62 -15.20
C THR A 158 -4.90 16.96 -14.60
N GLY A 159 -4.11 18.03 -14.76
CA GLY A 159 -4.42 19.36 -14.20
C GLY A 159 -4.44 19.38 -12.66
N TRP A 160 -3.63 18.56 -11.99
CA TRP A 160 -3.52 18.44 -10.53
C TRP A 160 -4.79 17.95 -9.82
N THR A 161 -5.70 17.26 -10.53
CA THR A 161 -6.97 16.78 -9.98
C THR A 161 -6.93 15.32 -9.54
N ASP A 162 -5.89 14.55 -9.92
CA ASP A 162 -5.76 13.13 -9.55
C ASP A 162 -5.40 13.00 -8.06
N THR A 163 -6.41 12.70 -7.24
CA THR A 163 -6.30 12.52 -5.79
C THR A 163 -5.27 11.45 -5.41
N ASN A 164 -5.16 10.36 -6.18
CA ASN A 164 -4.21 9.30 -5.89
C ASN A 164 -2.78 9.75 -6.16
N ALA A 165 -2.54 10.49 -7.24
CA ALA A 165 -1.22 11.03 -7.54
C ALA A 165 -0.80 12.12 -6.53
N LEU A 166 -1.75 12.95 -6.05
CA LEU A 166 -1.50 13.93 -4.98
C LEU A 166 -1.12 13.24 -3.66
N ARG A 167 -1.84 12.18 -3.28
CA ARG A 167 -1.53 11.40 -2.09
C ARG A 167 -0.12 10.80 -2.17
N ARG A 168 0.25 10.18 -3.28
CA ARG A 168 1.60 9.62 -3.50
C ARG A 168 2.70 10.69 -3.43
N LEU A 169 2.45 11.85 -4.01
CA LEU A 169 3.39 12.97 -3.94
C LEU A 169 3.56 13.46 -2.49
N MET A 170 2.47 13.53 -1.73
CA MET A 170 2.52 13.86 -0.31
C MET A 170 3.28 12.80 0.50
N GLU A 171 3.05 11.50 0.24
CA GLU A 171 3.77 10.40 0.88
C GLU A 171 5.28 10.51 0.63
N TYR A 172 5.69 10.83 -0.58
CA TYR A 172 7.10 11.08 -0.91
C TYR A 172 7.71 12.19 -0.04
N TYR A 173 6.99 13.30 0.19
CA TYR A 173 7.47 14.36 1.07
C TYR A 173 7.43 13.96 2.56
N LYS A 174 6.47 13.12 2.96
CA LYS A 174 6.39 12.57 4.32
C LYS A 174 7.60 11.70 4.70
N ASP A 175 8.23 11.02 3.73
CA ASP A 175 9.43 10.22 3.96
C ASP A 175 10.59 11.04 4.55
N LEU A 176 10.64 12.34 4.27
CA LEU A 176 11.60 13.27 4.86
C LEU A 176 11.02 14.00 6.07
N ALA A 177 9.73 14.28 6.07
CA ALA A 177 9.06 14.99 7.15
C ALA A 177 8.98 14.17 8.45
N PHE A 178 8.80 12.84 8.38
CA PHE A 178 8.74 11.98 9.57
C PHE A 178 10.05 11.88 10.34
N PRO A 179 11.23 11.70 9.72
CA PRO A 179 12.49 11.81 10.43
C PRO A 179 12.68 13.19 11.11
N ALA A 180 12.28 14.28 10.45
CA ALA A 180 12.33 15.60 11.04
C ALA A 180 11.38 15.74 12.26
N ALA A 181 10.21 15.09 12.23
CA ALA A 181 9.29 15.06 13.37
C ALA A 181 9.92 14.45 14.63
N SER A 182 10.82 13.47 14.49
CA SER A 182 11.50 12.87 15.63
C SER A 182 12.34 13.88 16.42
N LEU A 183 12.96 14.85 15.73
CA LEU A 183 13.67 15.95 16.39
C LEU A 183 12.72 16.83 17.18
N VAL A 184 11.57 17.18 16.58
CA VAL A 184 10.56 18.00 17.22
C VAL A 184 10.03 17.31 18.48
N PHE A 185 9.71 16.02 18.40
CA PHE A 185 9.25 15.24 19.56
C PHE A 185 10.29 15.09 20.66
N CYS A 186 11.56 14.88 20.32
CA CYS A 186 12.62 14.83 21.31
C CYS A 186 12.77 16.15 22.06
N ILE A 187 12.67 17.27 21.37
CA ILE A 187 12.75 18.61 21.99
C ILE A 187 11.48 18.87 22.81
N LEU A 188 10.29 18.51 22.31
CA LEU A 188 9.02 18.62 23.02
C LEU A 188 8.98 17.79 24.29
N GLY A 189 9.65 16.64 24.32
CA GLY A 189 9.74 15.78 25.49
C GLY A 189 10.36 16.45 26.70
N VAL A 190 11.23 17.45 26.51
CA VAL A 190 11.88 18.18 27.61
C VAL A 190 10.87 18.97 28.46
N PRO A 191 10.09 19.90 27.92
CA PRO A 191 9.09 20.65 28.70
C PRO A 191 7.98 19.73 29.23
N VAL A 192 7.56 18.71 28.48
CA VAL A 192 6.60 17.71 28.95
C VAL A 192 7.12 16.99 30.17
N GLY A 193 8.38 16.55 30.16
CA GLY A 193 9.02 15.87 31.30
C GLY A 193 9.15 16.76 32.53
N ILE A 194 9.43 18.06 32.38
CA ILE A 194 9.54 19.01 33.50
C ILE A 194 8.17 19.23 34.16
N VAL A 195 7.14 19.45 33.39
CA VAL A 195 5.75 19.68 33.89
C VAL A 195 5.19 18.42 34.53
N SER A 196 5.51 17.25 33.95
CA SER A 196 5.02 15.95 34.43
C SER A 196 5.58 15.53 35.81
N LYS A 197 6.70 16.09 36.27
CA LYS A 197 7.22 15.79 37.60
C LYS A 197 6.23 16.06 38.74
N ARG A 198 5.27 16.98 38.54
CA ARG A 198 4.19 17.28 39.50
C ARG A 198 3.03 16.27 39.46
N SER A 199 2.85 15.53 38.36
CA SER A 199 1.72 14.58 38.14
C SER A 199 2.13 13.10 38.27
N GLY A 200 3.38 12.81 38.59
CA GLY A 200 3.92 11.46 38.66
C GLY A 200 4.19 10.84 37.27
N SER A 201 4.75 9.62 37.24
CA SER A 201 5.18 8.93 36.01
C SER A 201 4.02 8.69 34.99
N ILE A 202 2.80 8.44 35.49
CA ILE A 202 1.61 8.17 34.68
C ILE A 202 1.17 9.42 33.91
N GLY A 203 1.26 10.61 34.52
CA GLY A 203 0.89 11.86 33.88
C GLY A 203 1.75 12.19 32.65
N GLY A 204 3.05 11.96 32.72
CA GLY A 204 3.97 12.18 31.59
C GLY A 204 3.71 11.24 30.43
N PHE A 205 3.46 9.98 30.71
CA PHE A 205 3.09 9.00 29.70
C PHE A 205 1.80 9.38 28.97
N ALA A 206 0.75 9.75 29.74
CA ALA A 206 -0.54 10.15 29.17
C ALA A 206 -0.41 11.37 28.24
N VAL A 207 0.37 12.38 28.64
CA VAL A 207 0.65 13.56 27.80
C VAL A 207 1.42 13.17 26.53
N GLY A 208 2.41 12.28 26.65
CA GLY A 208 3.15 11.77 25.50
C GLY A 208 2.25 11.08 24.46
N VAL A 209 1.36 10.20 24.93
CA VAL A 209 0.37 9.52 24.07
C VAL A 209 -0.55 10.52 23.40
N LEU A 210 -1.05 11.51 24.14
CA LEU A 210 -1.93 12.55 23.60
C LEU A 210 -1.23 13.39 22.52
N VAL A 211 0.04 13.71 22.69
CA VAL A 211 0.86 14.41 21.69
C VAL A 211 0.96 13.60 20.41
N VAL A 212 1.22 12.28 20.50
CA VAL A 212 1.29 11.39 19.32
C VAL A 212 -0.05 11.31 18.62
N ILE A 213 -1.16 11.17 19.36
CA ILE A 213 -2.50 11.15 18.77
C ILE A 213 -2.80 12.48 18.06
N ALA A 214 -2.51 13.62 18.70
CA ALA A 214 -2.74 14.93 18.11
C ALA A 214 -1.92 15.12 16.82
N TYR A 215 -0.66 14.66 16.79
CA TYR A 215 0.16 14.68 15.59
C TYR A 215 -0.43 13.83 14.48
N TYR A 216 -0.90 12.62 14.79
CA TYR A 216 -1.53 11.73 13.82
C TYR A 216 -2.82 12.33 13.25
N VAL A 217 -3.70 12.85 14.11
CA VAL A 217 -4.95 13.52 13.68
C VAL A 217 -4.63 14.70 12.75
N LEU A 218 -3.61 15.49 13.08
CA LEU A 218 -3.20 16.62 12.25
C LEU A 218 -2.65 16.15 10.89
N ASN A 219 -1.91 15.04 10.83
CA ASN A 219 -1.46 14.45 9.57
C ASN A 219 -2.64 14.02 8.69
N VAL A 220 -3.64 13.36 9.27
CA VAL A 220 -4.86 12.95 8.55
C VAL A 220 -5.64 14.16 8.04
N ALA A 221 -5.77 15.21 8.87
CA ALA A 221 -6.41 16.46 8.45
C ALA A 221 -5.66 17.14 7.29
N CYS A 222 -4.32 17.19 7.34
CA CYS A 222 -3.51 17.73 6.24
C CYS A 222 -3.65 16.90 4.96
N GLU A 223 -3.73 15.56 5.07
CA GLU A 223 -3.96 14.69 3.92
C GLU A 223 -5.33 14.96 3.27
N PHE A 224 -6.37 15.14 4.08
CA PHE A 224 -7.68 15.55 3.60
C PHE A 224 -7.62 16.90 2.87
N LEU A 225 -6.93 17.90 3.43
CA LEU A 225 -6.78 19.22 2.80
C LEU A 225 -6.00 19.16 1.47
N VAL A 226 -5.02 18.27 1.34
CA VAL A 226 -4.30 18.05 0.08
C VAL A 226 -5.20 17.38 -0.96
N THR A 227 -5.96 16.37 -0.58
CA THR A 227 -6.84 15.65 -1.50
C THR A 227 -8.04 16.49 -1.95
N THR A 228 -8.43 17.50 -1.15
CA THR A 228 -9.45 18.50 -1.50
C THR A 228 -8.89 19.75 -2.20
N LEU A 229 -7.61 19.74 -2.56
CA LEU A 229 -6.93 20.81 -3.30
C LEU A 229 -6.81 22.16 -2.56
N TRP A 230 -6.95 22.16 -1.23
CA TRP A 230 -6.83 23.38 -0.42
C TRP A 230 -5.37 23.77 -0.18
N ILE A 231 -4.49 22.78 -0.06
CA ILE A 231 -3.06 22.99 0.19
C ILE A 231 -2.23 22.10 -0.73
N SER A 232 -1.00 22.53 -1.01
CA SER A 232 -0.07 21.73 -1.82
C SER A 232 0.41 20.47 -1.06
N PRO A 233 0.78 19.38 -1.76
CA PRO A 233 1.29 18.16 -1.13
C PRO A 233 2.53 18.39 -0.25
N PHE A 234 3.40 19.30 -0.66
CA PHE A 234 4.56 19.71 0.14
C PHE A 234 4.15 20.37 1.45
N ALA A 235 3.25 21.35 1.39
CA ALA A 235 2.74 22.03 2.58
C ALA A 235 2.03 21.04 3.52
N GLY A 236 1.21 20.13 2.96
CA GLY A 236 0.51 19.11 3.73
C GLY A 236 1.44 18.17 4.50
N ALA A 237 2.59 17.81 3.92
CA ALA A 237 3.56 16.94 4.57
C ALA A 237 4.35 17.66 5.69
N TRP A 238 4.65 18.96 5.54
CA TRP A 238 5.48 19.69 6.49
C TRP A 238 4.69 20.47 7.55
N LEU A 239 3.44 20.82 7.28
CA LEU A 239 2.59 21.63 8.18
C LEU A 239 2.49 21.05 9.61
N PRO A 240 2.31 19.71 9.82
CA PRO A 240 2.30 19.14 11.16
C PRO A 240 3.60 19.43 11.92
N ASN A 241 4.75 19.31 11.27
CA ASN A 241 6.05 19.57 11.88
C ASN A 241 6.22 21.05 12.26
N VAL A 242 5.77 21.94 11.41
CA VAL A 242 5.82 23.40 11.68
C VAL A 242 4.95 23.74 12.88
N ILE A 243 3.71 23.25 12.92
CA ILE A 243 2.78 23.49 14.04
C ILE A 243 3.37 22.98 15.36
N PHE A 244 3.85 21.73 15.37
CA PHE A 244 4.44 21.14 16.59
C PHE A 244 5.74 21.83 17.00
N THR A 245 6.54 22.31 16.06
CA THR A 245 7.73 23.13 16.37
C THR A 245 7.32 24.45 17.05
N LEU A 246 6.31 25.13 16.54
CA LEU A 246 5.78 26.36 17.15
C LEU A 246 5.24 26.10 18.56
N VAL A 247 4.45 25.03 18.73
CA VAL A 247 3.95 24.60 20.06
C VAL A 247 5.11 24.33 21.02
N THR A 248 6.14 23.62 20.55
CA THR A 248 7.34 23.33 21.36
C THR A 248 8.05 24.60 21.82
N ILE A 249 8.25 25.55 20.89
CA ILE A 249 8.91 26.83 21.21
C ILE A 249 8.09 27.64 22.22
N LEU A 250 6.77 27.75 22.00
CA LEU A 250 5.86 28.45 22.90
C LEU A 250 5.83 27.84 24.29
N TRP A 251 5.81 26.50 24.36
CA TRP A 251 5.80 25.78 25.62
C TRP A 251 7.12 25.92 26.37
N PHE A 252 8.23 25.80 25.66
CA PHE A 252 9.56 26.00 26.24
C PHE A 252 9.72 27.42 26.80
N TYR A 253 9.28 28.45 26.06
CA TYR A 253 9.29 29.84 26.52
C TYR A 253 8.44 30.07 27.78
N ARG A 254 7.30 29.36 27.87
CA ARG A 254 6.42 29.47 29.03
C ARG A 254 7.01 28.77 30.27
N VAL A 255 7.65 27.62 30.09
CA VAL A 255 8.31 26.88 31.18
C VAL A 255 9.59 27.58 31.65
N SER A 256 10.31 28.25 30.76
CA SER A 256 11.52 29.03 31.10
C SER A 256 11.24 30.28 31.93
N ARG A 257 10.00 30.75 31.99
CA ARG A 257 9.59 31.92 32.76
C ARG A 257 8.98 31.57 34.12
N GLN A 258 8.83 30.31 34.46
CA GLN A 258 8.37 29.79 35.76
C GLN A 258 9.54 29.32 36.61
#